data_42f8d3990e9356340ae08da71a0a080c
#
_entry.id   42f8d3990e9356340ae08da71a0a080c
#
_cell.length_a   1.000
_cell.length_b   1.000
_cell.length_c   1.000
_cell.angle_alpha   90.00
_cell.angle_beta   90.00
_cell.angle_gamma   90.00
#
_symmetry.space_group_name_H-M   'P 1'
#
loop_
_entity.id
_entity.type
_entity.pdbx_description
1 polymer ?
#
loop_
_entity_poly.entity_id
_entity_poly.type
_entity_poly.pdbx_seq_one_letter_code
_entity_poly.pdbx_strand_id
1 'polypeptide(L)'
;MKDTQYAASASWLARLCGPNTVVCALQNGVEQADRLRPYCPGSAVVPAAIWIAAETRPEGWVQVLSAPRLVLPDNTAAARLAADLDGSGIAVELEPDFLSAAWRKLLVNAVVGFMVLSGRRSGMFRRDDVAALARRYLAECLAVARAEGATLPDGVVDEIADMLQQAPTD
;
A
#
# COMPACT_ATOMS: atom_id res chain seq x y z
N MET A 1 -12.35 -6.68 -2.52
CA MET A 1 -12.05 -7.91 -1.75
C MET A 1 -10.93 -7.58 -0.78
N LYS A 2 -11.05 -7.96 0.50
CA LYS A 2 -9.97 -7.87 1.49
C LYS A 2 -9.07 -9.10 1.39
N ASP A 3 -7.83 -9.02 1.88
CA ASP A 3 -6.89 -10.16 1.85
C ASP A 3 -7.40 -11.40 2.63
N THR A 4 -8.16 -11.18 3.69
CA THR A 4 -8.84 -12.23 4.47
C THR A 4 -9.98 -12.93 3.71
N GLN A 5 -10.33 -12.47 2.50
CA GLN A 5 -11.46 -12.98 1.71
C GLN A 5 -11.02 -13.75 0.45
N TYR A 6 -9.71 -14.01 0.27
CA TYR A 6 -9.21 -14.71 -0.93
C TYR A 6 -9.86 -16.08 -1.11
N ALA A 7 -9.90 -16.91 -0.07
CA ALA A 7 -10.52 -18.23 -0.12
C ALA A 7 -12.02 -18.15 -0.47
N ALA A 8 -12.74 -17.19 0.12
CA ALA A 8 -14.16 -16.99 -0.18
C ALA A 8 -14.42 -16.51 -1.62
N SER A 9 -13.42 -15.88 -2.24
CA SER A 9 -13.50 -15.36 -3.61
C SER A 9 -12.95 -16.34 -4.66
N ALA A 10 -12.45 -17.51 -4.25
CA ALA A 10 -11.75 -18.46 -5.12
C ALA A 10 -12.58 -18.87 -6.35
N SER A 11 -13.87 -19.12 -6.19
CA SER A 11 -14.77 -19.51 -7.29
C SER A 11 -14.97 -18.39 -8.31
N TRP A 12 -14.95 -17.14 -7.88
CA TRP A 12 -15.03 -15.96 -8.75
C TRP A 12 -13.73 -15.79 -9.52
N LEU A 13 -12.61 -15.83 -8.80
CA LEU A 13 -11.28 -15.68 -9.40
C LEU A 13 -11.03 -16.77 -10.44
N ALA A 14 -11.36 -18.03 -10.13
CA ALA A 14 -11.22 -19.14 -11.08
C ALA A 14 -12.02 -18.97 -12.39
N ARG A 15 -13.12 -18.21 -12.35
CA ARG A 15 -13.95 -17.93 -13.53
C ARG A 15 -13.49 -16.72 -14.33
N LEU A 16 -12.86 -15.75 -13.66
CA LEU A 16 -12.41 -14.49 -14.25
C LEU A 16 -10.95 -14.54 -14.70
N CYS A 17 -10.14 -15.37 -14.07
CA CYS A 17 -8.72 -15.51 -14.36
C CYS A 17 -8.46 -16.44 -15.54
N GLY A 18 -7.53 -16.05 -16.39
CA GLY A 18 -7.08 -16.81 -17.55
C GLY A 18 -5.73 -16.32 -18.07
N PRO A 19 -5.18 -16.93 -19.11
CA PRO A 19 -3.81 -16.65 -19.59
C PRO A 19 -3.56 -15.18 -19.99
N ASN A 20 -4.61 -14.48 -20.36
CA ASN A 20 -4.54 -13.08 -20.79
C ASN A 20 -5.00 -12.09 -19.69
N THR A 21 -5.35 -12.59 -18.51
CA THR A 21 -5.81 -11.75 -17.40
C THR A 21 -4.61 -11.25 -16.58
N VAL A 22 -4.61 -9.95 -16.29
CA VAL A 22 -3.72 -9.36 -15.27
C VAL A 22 -4.57 -9.04 -14.04
N VAL A 23 -4.19 -9.58 -12.90
CA VAL A 23 -4.85 -9.34 -11.61
C VAL A 23 -4.02 -8.37 -10.81
N CYS A 24 -4.55 -7.17 -10.54
CA CYS A 24 -3.89 -6.18 -9.71
C CYS A 24 -4.28 -6.37 -8.24
N ALA A 25 -3.29 -6.64 -7.40
CA ALA A 25 -3.48 -6.79 -5.96
C ALA A 25 -3.27 -5.45 -5.25
N LEU A 26 -4.37 -4.75 -4.94
CA LEU A 26 -4.38 -3.41 -4.31
C LEU A 26 -4.36 -3.46 -2.77
N GLN A 27 -4.34 -4.64 -2.17
CA GLN A 27 -4.33 -4.79 -0.72
C GLN A 27 -3.02 -4.27 -0.14
N ASN A 28 -3.09 -3.70 1.06
CA ASN A 28 -1.89 -3.31 1.79
C ASN A 28 -1.06 -4.54 2.21
N GLY A 29 0.25 -4.38 2.27
CA GLY A 29 1.19 -5.43 2.65
C GLY A 29 2.28 -5.63 1.61
N VAL A 30 3.10 -6.65 1.80
CA VAL A 30 4.20 -7.03 0.90
C VAL A 30 4.04 -8.44 0.33
N GLU A 31 3.14 -9.25 0.88
CA GLU A 31 2.89 -10.65 0.49
C GLU A 31 1.63 -10.83 -0.36
N GLN A 32 0.92 -9.75 -0.71
CA GLN A 32 -0.42 -9.80 -1.32
C GLN A 32 -0.44 -10.59 -2.63
N ALA A 33 0.60 -10.49 -3.46
CA ALA A 33 0.65 -11.24 -4.72
C ALA A 33 0.82 -12.73 -4.49
N ASP A 34 1.70 -13.14 -3.58
CA ASP A 34 1.96 -14.54 -3.28
C ASP A 34 0.75 -15.22 -2.65
N ARG A 35 0.06 -14.50 -1.77
CA ARG A 35 -1.17 -14.96 -1.12
C ARG A 35 -2.35 -15.06 -2.09
N LEU A 36 -2.39 -14.19 -3.12
CA LEU A 36 -3.47 -14.18 -4.10
C LEU A 36 -3.25 -15.16 -5.26
N ARG A 37 -1.98 -15.39 -5.66
CA ARG A 37 -1.60 -16.21 -6.82
C ARG A 37 -2.23 -17.60 -6.85
N PRO A 38 -2.38 -18.35 -5.74
CA PRO A 38 -3.02 -19.66 -5.77
C PRO A 38 -4.49 -19.65 -6.23
N TYR A 39 -5.15 -18.49 -6.13
CA TYR A 39 -6.56 -18.31 -6.52
C TYR A 39 -6.74 -17.77 -7.94
N CYS A 40 -5.64 -17.44 -8.63
CA CYS A 40 -5.64 -16.84 -9.98
C CYS A 40 -4.89 -17.73 -10.98
N PRO A 41 -5.35 -18.97 -11.25
CA PRO A 41 -4.62 -19.90 -12.08
C PRO A 41 -4.44 -19.36 -13.50
N GLY A 42 -3.20 -19.43 -14.00
CA GLY A 42 -2.83 -18.99 -15.34
C GLY A 42 -2.76 -17.49 -15.56
N SER A 43 -3.08 -16.67 -14.56
CA SER A 43 -3.04 -15.20 -14.67
C SER A 43 -1.78 -14.60 -14.08
N ALA A 44 -1.35 -13.46 -14.62
CA ALA A 44 -0.32 -12.64 -13.99
C ALA A 44 -0.92 -11.91 -12.79
N VAL A 45 -0.31 -12.05 -11.61
CA VAL A 45 -0.68 -11.29 -10.41
C VAL A 45 0.36 -10.20 -10.16
N VAL A 46 -0.08 -8.95 -10.27
CA VAL A 46 0.74 -7.75 -10.10
C VAL A 46 0.41 -7.12 -8.74
N PRO A 47 1.35 -7.10 -7.79
CA PRO A 47 1.16 -6.35 -6.55
C PRO A 47 1.22 -4.85 -6.82
N ALA A 48 0.51 -4.07 -6.01
CA ALA A 48 0.49 -2.63 -6.14
C ALA A 48 0.57 -1.93 -4.79
N ALA A 49 1.36 -0.86 -4.72
CA ALA A 49 1.35 0.06 -3.59
C ALA A 49 0.50 1.29 -3.97
N ILE A 50 -0.74 1.33 -3.50
CA ILE A 50 -1.67 2.42 -3.78
C ILE A 50 -1.56 3.53 -2.73
N TRP A 51 -1.39 4.76 -3.20
CA TRP A 51 -1.41 5.98 -2.40
C TRP A 51 -2.66 6.77 -2.74
N ILE A 52 -3.65 6.71 -1.87
CA ILE A 52 -4.91 7.44 -1.98
C ILE A 52 -5.48 7.66 -0.59
N ALA A 53 -6.00 8.84 -0.33
CA ALA A 53 -6.90 9.09 0.78
C ALA A 53 -8.31 9.16 0.24
N ALA A 54 -9.19 8.35 0.79
CA ALA A 54 -10.60 8.30 0.39
C ALA A 54 -11.48 7.96 1.60
N GLU A 55 -12.69 8.48 1.61
CA GLU A 55 -13.65 8.31 2.70
C GLU A 55 -15.00 7.88 2.14
N THR A 56 -15.60 6.85 2.73
CA THR A 56 -16.97 6.47 2.42
C THR A 56 -17.92 7.39 3.15
N ARG A 57 -18.85 8.01 2.42
CA ARG A 57 -19.89 8.87 2.96
C ARG A 57 -21.13 8.07 3.37
N PRO A 58 -21.96 8.58 4.31
CA PRO A 58 -23.15 7.89 4.78
C PRO A 58 -24.10 7.45 3.66
N GLU A 59 -24.16 8.22 2.58
CA GLU A 59 -24.99 7.98 1.41
C GLU A 59 -24.44 6.87 0.49
N GLY A 60 -23.30 6.26 0.83
CA GLY A 60 -22.71 5.12 0.11
C GLY A 60 -21.77 5.47 -1.03
N TRP A 61 -21.50 6.76 -1.32
CA TRP A 61 -20.49 7.16 -2.28
C TRP A 61 -19.12 7.33 -1.61
N VAL A 62 -18.05 7.34 -2.41
CA VAL A 62 -16.67 7.49 -1.95
C VAL A 62 -16.14 8.86 -2.36
N GLN A 63 -15.72 9.64 -1.39
CA GLN A 63 -15.00 10.89 -1.62
C GLN A 63 -13.50 10.62 -1.70
N VAL A 64 -12.90 10.98 -2.81
CA VAL A 64 -11.43 10.96 -2.98
C VAL A 64 -10.87 12.28 -2.42
N LEU A 65 -9.93 12.18 -1.48
CA LEU A 65 -9.35 13.30 -0.75
C LEU A 65 -7.94 13.67 -1.24
N SER A 66 -7.27 12.76 -1.97
CA SER A 66 -5.97 13.02 -2.58
C SER A 66 -5.88 12.41 -3.97
N ALA A 67 -5.04 12.99 -4.83
CA ALA A 67 -4.76 12.42 -6.15
C ALA A 67 -4.26 10.98 -6.02
N PRO A 68 -4.86 9.99 -6.73
CA PRO A 68 -4.46 8.61 -6.64
C PRO A 68 -3.12 8.38 -7.34
N ARG A 69 -2.21 7.66 -6.68
CA ARG A 69 -0.95 7.19 -7.25
C ARG A 69 -0.81 5.69 -7.00
N LEU A 70 -0.38 4.97 -8.03
CA LEU A 70 -0.18 3.53 -8.02
C LEU A 70 1.27 3.24 -8.38
N VAL A 71 1.98 2.56 -7.49
CA VAL A 71 3.33 2.06 -7.76
C VAL A 71 3.23 0.57 -8.04
N LEU A 72 3.79 0.13 -9.16
CA LEU A 72 3.78 -1.26 -9.65
C LEU A 72 5.22 -1.74 -9.85
N PRO A 73 5.51 -3.04 -9.80
CA PRO A 73 6.81 -3.56 -10.18
C PRO A 73 7.09 -3.30 -11.67
N ASP A 74 8.34 -3.02 -12.03
CA ASP A 74 8.73 -2.86 -13.43
C ASP A 74 8.84 -4.22 -14.11
N ASN A 75 7.72 -4.66 -14.72
CA ASN A 75 7.65 -5.87 -15.53
C ASN A 75 6.56 -5.78 -16.60
N THR A 76 6.54 -6.72 -17.55
CA THR A 76 5.64 -6.71 -18.69
C THR A 76 4.16 -6.69 -18.30
N ALA A 77 3.76 -7.42 -17.25
CA ALA A 77 2.36 -7.47 -16.84
C ALA A 77 1.91 -6.13 -16.21
N ALA A 78 2.79 -5.51 -15.42
CA ALA A 78 2.54 -4.20 -14.84
C ALA A 78 2.52 -3.10 -15.90
N ALA A 79 3.40 -3.17 -16.90
CA ALA A 79 3.41 -2.23 -18.03
C ALA A 79 2.10 -2.28 -18.84
N ARG A 80 1.52 -3.48 -19.05
CA ARG A 80 0.20 -3.62 -19.68
C ARG A 80 -0.89 -2.96 -18.82
N LEU A 81 -0.89 -3.22 -17.51
CA LEU A 81 -1.84 -2.60 -16.60
C LEU A 81 -1.70 -1.08 -16.57
N ALA A 82 -0.47 -0.55 -16.60
CA ALA A 82 -0.21 0.88 -16.66
C ALA A 82 -0.79 1.51 -17.95
N ALA A 83 -0.63 0.82 -19.08
CA ALA A 83 -1.21 1.26 -20.36
C ALA A 83 -2.75 1.25 -20.34
N ASP A 84 -3.36 0.22 -19.70
CA ASP A 84 -4.82 0.14 -19.55
C ASP A 84 -5.39 1.24 -18.64
N LEU A 85 -4.57 1.77 -17.73
CA LEU A 85 -4.92 2.87 -16.81
C LEU A 85 -4.59 4.27 -17.36
N ASP A 86 -3.98 4.36 -18.53
CA ASP A 86 -3.66 5.65 -19.14
C ASP A 86 -4.94 6.50 -19.34
N GLY A 87 -4.84 7.78 -19.04
CA GLY A 87 -5.98 8.70 -19.11
C GLY A 87 -7.05 8.53 -17.99
N SER A 88 -6.88 7.58 -17.06
CA SER A 88 -7.83 7.37 -15.95
C SER A 88 -7.77 8.42 -14.83
N GLY A 89 -6.75 9.28 -14.84
CA GLY A 89 -6.47 10.22 -13.75
C GLY A 89 -5.66 9.60 -12.59
N ILE A 90 -5.27 8.33 -12.68
CA ILE A 90 -4.39 7.66 -11.72
C ILE A 90 -2.94 7.82 -12.22
N ALA A 91 -2.05 8.39 -11.38
CA ALA A 91 -0.62 8.40 -11.67
C ALA A 91 -0.06 6.99 -11.45
N VAL A 92 0.43 6.34 -12.51
CA VAL A 92 1.04 5.00 -12.43
C VAL A 92 2.55 5.12 -12.60
N GLU A 93 3.28 4.50 -11.69
CA GLU A 93 4.75 4.46 -11.67
C GLU A 93 5.21 3.00 -11.71
N LEU A 94 6.13 2.68 -12.61
CA LEU A 94 6.81 1.39 -12.65
C LEU A 94 8.12 1.50 -11.86
N GLU A 95 8.28 0.65 -10.84
CA GLU A 95 9.37 0.71 -9.89
C GLU A 95 10.22 -0.57 -9.95
N PRO A 96 11.49 -0.48 -10.37
CA PRO A 96 12.39 -1.63 -10.41
C PRO A 96 12.61 -2.27 -9.04
N ASP A 97 12.75 -1.45 -7.97
CA ASP A 97 12.84 -1.92 -6.59
C ASP A 97 11.47 -1.82 -5.88
N PHE A 98 10.49 -2.51 -6.46
CA PHE A 98 9.12 -2.51 -5.91
C PHE A 98 9.07 -3.02 -4.46
N LEU A 99 9.96 -3.94 -4.06
CA LEU A 99 9.99 -4.45 -2.69
C LEU A 99 10.24 -3.30 -1.70
N SER A 100 11.23 -2.46 -1.96
CA SER A 100 11.51 -1.29 -1.11
C SER A 100 10.38 -0.27 -1.12
N ALA A 101 9.75 -0.02 -2.27
CA ALA A 101 8.59 0.86 -2.37
C ALA A 101 7.39 0.33 -1.56
N ALA A 102 7.11 -0.97 -1.62
CA ALA A 102 6.05 -1.62 -0.86
C ALA A 102 6.33 -1.57 0.65
N TRP A 103 7.56 -1.83 1.08
CA TRP A 103 7.97 -1.71 2.48
C TRP A 103 7.89 -0.27 2.98
N ARG A 104 8.33 0.73 2.19
CA ARG A 104 8.15 2.15 2.55
C ARG A 104 6.68 2.48 2.81
N LYS A 105 5.78 2.00 1.95
CA LYS A 105 4.33 2.14 2.16
C LYS A 105 3.86 1.45 3.43
N LEU A 106 4.36 0.25 3.71
CA LEU A 106 3.99 -0.52 4.89
C LEU A 106 4.46 0.14 6.17
N LEU A 107 5.65 0.76 6.20
CA LEU A 107 6.12 1.55 7.34
C LEU A 107 5.14 2.69 7.68
N VAL A 108 4.68 3.43 6.67
CA VAL A 108 3.67 4.49 6.86
C VAL A 108 2.39 3.91 7.45
N ASN A 109 1.88 2.82 6.87
CA ASN A 109 0.65 2.19 7.36
C ASN A 109 0.78 1.67 8.80
N ALA A 110 1.93 1.12 9.17
CA ALA A 110 2.20 0.60 10.50
C ALA A 110 2.12 1.70 11.56
N VAL A 111 2.78 2.83 11.33
CA VAL A 111 2.79 3.94 12.31
C VAL A 111 1.46 4.70 12.34
N VAL A 112 0.74 4.80 11.23
CA VAL A 112 -0.63 5.34 11.17
C VAL A 112 -1.60 4.50 12.01
N GLY A 113 -1.28 3.22 12.25
CA GLY A 113 -2.00 2.37 13.20
C GLY A 113 -2.13 2.96 14.61
N PHE A 114 -1.22 3.84 15.04
CA PHE A 114 -1.34 4.56 16.32
C PHE A 114 -2.59 5.43 16.40
N MET A 115 -3.02 6.03 15.27
CA MET A 115 -4.26 6.79 15.19
C MET A 115 -5.47 5.88 15.43
N VAL A 116 -5.47 4.69 14.85
CA VAL A 116 -6.55 3.71 15.02
C VAL A 116 -6.63 3.23 16.46
N LEU A 117 -5.47 2.88 17.07
CA LEU A 117 -5.40 2.39 18.45
C LEU A 117 -5.83 3.44 19.48
N SER A 118 -5.47 4.70 19.23
CA SER A 118 -5.75 5.80 20.17
C SER A 118 -7.09 6.51 19.92
N GLY A 119 -7.73 6.28 18.78
CA GLY A 119 -8.90 7.04 18.33
C GLY A 119 -8.59 8.52 18.03
N ARG A 120 -7.31 8.86 17.81
CA ARG A 120 -6.84 10.24 17.59
C ARG A 120 -6.49 10.46 16.12
N ARG A 121 -6.53 11.73 15.70
CA ARG A 121 -6.12 12.16 14.36
C ARG A 121 -4.60 12.41 14.29
N SER A 122 -4.07 12.72 13.11
CA SER A 122 -2.65 12.96 12.82
C SER A 122 -1.99 14.00 13.71
N GLY A 123 -2.73 14.99 14.24
CA GLY A 123 -2.22 15.98 15.19
C GLY A 123 -1.55 15.39 16.43
N MET A 124 -1.81 14.13 16.79
CA MET A 124 -1.13 13.45 17.88
C MET A 124 0.39 13.35 17.68
N PHE A 125 0.85 13.23 16.43
CA PHE A 125 2.28 13.12 16.11
C PHE A 125 3.08 14.41 16.33
N ARG A 126 2.41 15.54 16.60
CA ARG A 126 3.07 16.80 17.00
C ARG A 126 3.53 16.82 18.45
N ARG A 127 3.10 15.85 19.27
CA ARG A 127 3.56 15.70 20.64
C ARG A 127 4.91 15.01 20.65
N ASP A 128 5.87 15.51 21.40
CA ASP A 128 7.24 15.00 21.44
C ASP A 128 7.31 13.53 21.89
N ASP A 129 6.49 13.14 22.89
CA ASP A 129 6.43 11.76 23.38
C ASP A 129 5.90 10.79 22.34
N VAL A 130 4.87 11.18 21.56
CA VAL A 130 4.30 10.38 20.49
C VAL A 130 5.26 10.33 19.29
N ALA A 131 5.89 11.43 18.93
CA ALA A 131 6.88 11.48 17.86
C ALA A 131 8.10 10.60 18.17
N ALA A 132 8.59 10.63 19.41
CA ALA A 132 9.69 9.76 19.86
C ALA A 132 9.29 8.26 19.78
N LEU A 133 8.08 7.92 20.23
CA LEU A 133 7.56 6.56 20.12
C LEU A 133 7.42 6.11 18.66
N ALA A 134 6.89 6.98 17.80
CA ALA A 134 6.74 6.71 16.38
C ALA A 134 8.09 6.42 15.70
N ARG A 135 9.12 7.21 15.98
CA ARG A 135 10.48 6.98 15.46
C ARG A 135 11.07 5.65 15.91
N ARG A 136 10.93 5.30 17.20
CA ARG A 136 11.39 4.00 17.71
C ARG A 136 10.68 2.83 17.02
N TYR A 137 9.36 2.92 16.88
CA TYR A 137 8.57 1.90 16.21
C TYR A 137 8.94 1.77 14.73
N LEU A 138 9.10 2.90 14.03
CA LEU A 138 9.55 2.92 12.63
C LEU A 138 10.94 2.31 12.46
N ALA A 139 11.86 2.54 13.40
CA ALA A 139 13.19 1.94 13.37
C ALA A 139 13.15 0.42 13.50
N GLU A 140 12.27 -0.13 14.35
CA GLU A 140 12.03 -1.57 14.44
C GLU A 140 11.45 -2.13 13.14
N CYS A 141 10.45 -1.45 12.57
CA CYS A 141 9.86 -1.84 11.28
C CYS A 141 10.89 -1.78 10.13
N LEU A 142 11.77 -0.77 10.12
CA LEU A 142 12.86 -0.64 9.14
C LEU A 142 13.84 -1.80 9.23
N ALA A 143 14.19 -2.23 10.45
CA ALA A 143 15.07 -3.38 10.65
C ALA A 143 14.45 -4.66 10.06
N VAL A 144 13.14 -4.87 10.24
CA VAL A 144 12.42 -5.99 9.63
C VAL A 144 12.40 -5.86 8.11
N ALA A 145 12.08 -4.68 7.56
CA ALA A 145 12.06 -4.45 6.11
C ALA A 145 13.39 -4.80 5.45
N ARG A 146 14.51 -4.41 6.08
CA ARG A 146 15.85 -4.72 5.60
C ARG A 146 16.19 -6.20 5.71
N ALA A 147 15.76 -6.87 6.76
CA ALA A 147 15.93 -8.32 6.91
C ALA A 147 15.15 -9.09 5.82
N GLU A 148 14.04 -8.54 5.35
CA GLU A 148 13.23 -9.06 4.25
C GLU A 148 13.73 -8.61 2.86
N GLY A 149 14.90 -7.93 2.79
CA GLY A 149 15.58 -7.58 1.54
C GLY A 149 15.27 -6.20 0.97
N ALA A 150 14.49 -5.36 1.67
CA ALA A 150 14.25 -3.99 1.22
C ALA A 150 15.50 -3.10 1.38
N THR A 151 15.78 -2.28 0.37
CA THR A 151 16.87 -1.32 0.35
C THR A 151 16.37 0.07 0.71
N LEU A 152 16.12 0.31 2.01
CA LEU A 152 15.64 1.59 2.51
C LEU A 152 16.75 2.36 3.24
N PRO A 153 16.91 3.69 3.01
CA PRO A 153 17.93 4.50 3.67
C PRO A 153 17.61 4.72 5.16
N ASP A 154 18.62 5.07 5.96
CA ASP A 154 18.43 5.37 7.39
C ASP A 154 17.49 6.53 7.63
N GLY A 155 17.53 7.55 6.77
CA GLY A 155 16.69 8.74 6.85
C GLY A 155 15.19 8.50 6.68
N VAL A 156 14.75 7.32 6.19
CA VAL A 156 13.33 7.03 5.95
C VAL A 156 12.47 7.14 7.21
N VAL A 157 13.04 6.86 8.37
CA VAL A 157 12.35 6.98 9.68
C VAL A 157 11.99 8.44 9.96
N ASP A 158 12.95 9.34 9.80
CA ASP A 158 12.72 10.78 10.04
C ASP A 158 11.82 11.36 8.96
N GLU A 159 11.99 11.00 7.70
CA GLU A 159 11.10 11.43 6.62
C GLU A 159 9.63 11.08 6.90
N ILE A 160 9.35 9.85 7.33
CA ILE A 160 7.97 9.43 7.65
C ILE A 160 7.46 10.14 8.90
N ALA A 161 8.27 10.27 9.95
CA ALA A 161 7.89 10.95 11.17
C ALA A 161 7.56 12.43 10.91
N ASP A 162 8.38 13.12 10.12
CA ASP A 162 8.18 14.52 9.77
C ASP A 162 6.95 14.72 8.87
N MET A 163 6.74 13.82 7.91
CA MET A 163 5.51 13.80 7.10
C MET A 163 4.25 13.72 7.98
N LEU A 164 4.25 12.87 9.01
CA LEU A 164 3.11 12.72 9.91
C LEU A 164 2.89 13.95 10.80
N GLN A 165 3.96 14.60 11.25
CA GLN A 165 3.87 15.84 12.02
C GLN A 165 3.31 17.02 11.22
N GLN A 166 3.58 17.03 9.89
CA GLN A 166 3.10 18.05 8.96
C GLN A 166 1.70 17.75 8.41
N ALA A 167 1.19 16.54 8.62
CA ALA A 167 -0.13 16.15 8.11
C ALA A 167 -1.24 17.09 8.64
N PRO A 168 -2.26 17.40 7.81
CA PRO A 168 -3.42 18.16 8.28
C PRO A 168 -4.07 17.50 9.48
N THR A 169 -4.57 18.31 10.41
CA THR A 169 -5.14 17.84 11.69
C THR A 169 -6.65 17.70 11.68
N ASP A 170 -7.29 18.10 10.60
CA ASP A 170 -8.75 18.22 10.48
C ASP A 170 -9.40 16.90 10.06
#